data_87e7a3a646987c0250f72855c383782e
#
_entry.id   87e7a3a646987c0250f72855c383782e
#
_cell.length_a   1.000
_cell.length_b   1.000
_cell.length_c   1.000
_cell.angle_alpha   90.00
_cell.angle_beta   90.00
_cell.angle_gamma   90.00
#
_symmetry.space_group_name_H-M   'P 1'
#
loop_
_entity.id
_entity.type
_entity.pdbx_description
1 polymer ?
#
loop_
_entity_poly.entity_id
_entity_poly.type
_entity_poly.pdbx_seq_one_letter_code
_entity_poly.pdbx_strand_id
1 'polypeptide(L)'
;VLGYGESNSESVSELIDRGTDPRRIVVIDRDEQRLAEAEKLGVAVMAADATRDETLEAVRIAKASSVLVSAGRDDTSILIVLTVRHLAPEVPISVVVNAHDNELLARQAGANNVINPVRFTGLLLAGSVKGAHIADYLSDLAGVSGKVQLVERAVRADEIGRSIDQLASGGQGLRVYRAGHPIGFWE
;
A
#
# COMPACT_ATOMS: atom_id res chain seq x y z
N VAL A 1 -0.92 -6.53 -8.64
CA VAL A 1 0.35 -5.83 -8.33
C VAL A 1 1.00 -5.46 -9.64
N LEU A 2 1.26 -4.19 -9.87
CA LEU A 2 1.73 -3.64 -11.14
C LEU A 2 3.14 -3.08 -10.96
N GLY A 3 4.12 -3.75 -11.61
CA GLY A 3 5.55 -3.64 -11.36
C GLY A 3 5.99 -4.52 -10.17
N TYR A 4 7.07 -5.28 -10.33
CA TYR A 4 7.59 -6.18 -9.30
C TYR A 4 9.05 -5.87 -8.97
N GLY A 5 9.31 -4.62 -8.58
CA GLY A 5 10.56 -4.21 -7.95
C GLY A 5 10.58 -4.54 -6.45
N GLU A 6 11.63 -4.13 -5.75
CA GLU A 6 11.84 -4.42 -4.32
C GLU A 6 10.62 -4.07 -3.45
N SER A 7 10.05 -2.86 -3.62
CA SER A 7 8.90 -2.44 -2.81
C SER A 7 7.67 -3.34 -2.96
N ASN A 8 7.37 -3.79 -4.18
CA ASN A 8 6.22 -4.66 -4.42
C ASN A 8 6.52 -6.13 -4.10
N SER A 9 7.77 -6.57 -4.19
CA SER A 9 8.19 -7.89 -3.71
C SER A 9 7.95 -8.03 -2.21
N GLU A 10 8.41 -7.07 -1.42
CA GLU A 10 8.15 -6.99 0.02
C GLU A 10 6.64 -6.90 0.32
N SER A 11 5.90 -6.09 -0.47
CA SER A 11 4.46 -5.95 -0.28
C SER A 11 3.70 -7.25 -0.53
N VAL A 12 4.10 -8.04 -1.53
CA VAL A 12 3.49 -9.34 -1.81
C VAL A 12 3.79 -10.34 -0.70
N SER A 13 5.02 -10.40 -0.22
CA SER A 13 5.41 -11.26 0.90
C SER A 13 4.60 -10.92 2.15
N GLU A 14 4.52 -9.65 2.51
CA GLU A 14 3.74 -9.18 3.67
C GLU A 14 2.24 -9.47 3.53
N LEU A 15 1.65 -9.34 2.32
CA LEU A 15 0.25 -9.71 2.09
C LEU A 15 -0.01 -11.20 2.32
N ILE A 16 0.92 -12.06 1.91
CA ILE A 16 0.83 -13.50 2.13
C ILE A 16 0.95 -13.81 3.63
N ASP A 17 1.89 -13.20 4.33
CA ASP A 17 2.09 -13.35 5.77
C ASP A 17 0.88 -12.87 6.58
N ARG A 18 0.15 -11.87 6.06
CA ARG A 18 -1.16 -11.41 6.59
C ARG A 18 -2.32 -12.36 6.27
N GLY A 19 -2.06 -13.47 5.60
CA GLY A 19 -3.06 -14.50 5.30
C GLY A 19 -3.79 -14.30 3.96
N THR A 20 -3.29 -13.45 3.07
CA THR A 20 -3.83 -13.37 1.72
C THR A 20 -3.43 -14.63 0.94
N ASP A 21 -4.40 -15.34 0.37
CA ASP A 21 -4.13 -16.51 -0.49
C ASP A 21 -3.31 -16.05 -1.72
N PRO A 22 -2.10 -16.60 -1.95
CA PRO A 22 -1.26 -16.24 -3.08
C PRO A 22 -1.97 -16.35 -4.43
N ARG A 23 -2.86 -17.32 -4.59
CA ARG A 23 -3.65 -17.54 -5.82
C ARG A 23 -4.61 -16.39 -6.15
N ARG A 24 -4.85 -15.50 -5.22
CA ARG A 24 -5.65 -14.27 -5.41
C ARG A 24 -4.81 -13.05 -5.76
N ILE A 25 -3.49 -13.20 -5.82
CA ILE A 25 -2.56 -12.15 -6.19
C ILE A 25 -2.12 -12.37 -7.64
N VAL A 26 -2.23 -11.32 -8.44
CA VAL A 26 -1.70 -11.28 -9.80
C VAL A 26 -0.59 -10.24 -9.87
N VAL A 27 0.57 -10.63 -10.36
CA VAL A 27 1.74 -9.76 -10.54
C VAL A 27 1.97 -9.54 -12.03
N ILE A 28 2.10 -8.27 -12.43
CA ILE A 28 2.44 -7.90 -13.81
C ILE A 28 3.75 -7.13 -13.80
N ASP A 29 4.70 -7.59 -14.57
CA ASP A 29 5.97 -6.90 -14.85
C ASP A 29 6.44 -7.22 -16.26
N ARG A 30 7.38 -6.46 -16.80
CA ARG A 30 8.04 -6.75 -18.07
C ARG A 30 9.26 -7.66 -17.91
N ASP A 31 9.79 -7.73 -16.70
CA ASP A 31 10.99 -8.47 -16.36
C ASP A 31 10.64 -9.91 -15.96
N GLU A 32 10.92 -10.85 -16.85
CA GLU A 32 10.65 -12.28 -16.64
C GLU A 32 11.43 -12.87 -15.46
N GLN A 33 12.62 -12.34 -15.14
CA GLN A 33 13.41 -12.82 -14.01
C GLN A 33 12.72 -12.45 -12.68
N ARG A 34 12.21 -11.23 -12.59
CA ARG A 34 11.42 -10.79 -11.43
C ARG A 34 10.12 -11.59 -11.30
N LEU A 35 9.46 -11.87 -12.41
CA LEU A 35 8.24 -12.69 -12.39
C LEU A 35 8.52 -14.12 -11.93
N ALA A 36 9.65 -14.70 -12.32
CA ALA A 36 10.06 -16.03 -11.84
C ALA A 36 10.27 -16.06 -10.30
N GLU A 37 10.72 -14.96 -9.69
CA GLU A 37 10.80 -14.85 -8.23
C GLU A 37 9.38 -14.75 -7.61
N ALA A 38 8.48 -13.96 -8.20
CA ALA A 38 7.10 -13.86 -7.75
C ALA A 38 6.38 -15.21 -7.81
N GLU A 39 6.57 -15.96 -8.89
CA GLU A 39 5.94 -17.27 -9.12
C GLU A 39 6.30 -18.30 -8.03
N LYS A 40 7.52 -18.22 -7.45
CA LYS A 40 7.94 -19.08 -6.32
C LYS A 40 7.06 -18.90 -5.08
N LEU A 41 6.41 -17.75 -4.94
CA LEU A 41 5.47 -17.46 -3.86
C LEU A 41 4.05 -18.02 -4.11
N GLY A 42 3.82 -18.63 -5.29
CA GLY A 42 2.54 -19.21 -5.66
C GLY A 42 1.52 -18.19 -6.19
N VAL A 43 1.96 -16.99 -6.54
CA VAL A 43 1.09 -15.96 -7.14
C VAL A 43 0.99 -16.17 -8.66
N ALA A 44 -0.09 -15.65 -9.27
CA ALA A 44 -0.21 -15.63 -10.72
C ALA A 44 0.68 -14.50 -11.30
N VAL A 45 1.36 -14.76 -12.40
CA VAL A 45 2.27 -13.81 -13.04
C VAL A 45 1.91 -13.57 -14.51
N MET A 46 2.18 -12.34 -14.99
CA MET A 46 2.01 -11.99 -16.40
C MET A 46 3.16 -11.09 -16.85
N ALA A 47 3.91 -11.55 -17.87
CA ALA A 47 4.95 -10.75 -18.54
C ALA A 47 4.28 -9.79 -19.53
N ALA A 48 4.02 -8.54 -19.10
CA ALA A 48 3.31 -7.57 -19.93
C ALA A 48 3.56 -6.12 -19.45
N ASP A 49 3.11 -5.19 -20.29
CA ASP A 49 3.13 -3.75 -19.98
C ASP A 49 1.85 -3.33 -19.25
N ALA A 50 1.95 -3.01 -17.96
CA ALA A 50 0.84 -2.57 -17.14
C ALA A 50 0.29 -1.17 -17.51
N THR A 51 0.92 -0.44 -18.44
CA THR A 51 0.38 0.82 -18.97
C THR A 51 -0.67 0.62 -20.07
N ARG A 52 -0.91 -0.63 -20.49
CA ARG A 52 -1.81 -0.98 -21.58
C ARG A 52 -3.16 -1.44 -21.05
N ASP A 53 -4.22 -0.93 -21.66
CA ASP A 53 -5.61 -1.31 -21.34
C ASP A 53 -5.82 -2.83 -21.48
N GLU A 54 -5.36 -3.41 -22.60
CA GLU A 54 -5.50 -4.83 -22.89
C GLU A 54 -4.87 -5.72 -21.81
N THR A 55 -3.74 -5.28 -21.24
CA THR A 55 -3.06 -5.99 -20.16
C THR A 55 -3.92 -6.00 -18.89
N LEU A 56 -4.46 -4.85 -18.52
CA LEU A 56 -5.26 -4.70 -17.31
C LEU A 56 -6.65 -5.36 -17.46
N GLU A 57 -7.23 -5.33 -18.64
CA GLU A 57 -8.48 -6.05 -18.95
C GLU A 57 -8.29 -7.57 -18.88
N ALA A 58 -7.17 -8.09 -19.40
CA ALA A 58 -6.85 -9.52 -19.36
C ALA A 58 -6.81 -10.07 -17.93
N VAL A 59 -6.34 -9.29 -16.96
CA VAL A 59 -6.34 -9.66 -15.54
C VAL A 59 -7.63 -9.24 -14.83
N ARG A 60 -8.62 -8.71 -15.53
CA ARG A 60 -9.91 -8.26 -15.00
C ARG A 60 -9.75 -7.23 -13.88
N ILE A 61 -8.97 -6.18 -14.13
CA ILE A 61 -8.61 -5.17 -13.13
C ILE A 61 -9.85 -4.58 -12.41
N ALA A 62 -10.98 -4.45 -13.09
CA ALA A 62 -12.23 -3.97 -12.51
C ALA A 62 -12.80 -4.88 -11.40
N LYS A 63 -12.33 -6.12 -11.27
CA LYS A 63 -12.70 -7.05 -10.19
C LYS A 63 -11.67 -7.11 -9.07
N ALA A 64 -10.59 -6.35 -9.17
CA ALA A 64 -9.58 -6.31 -8.12
C ALA A 64 -10.15 -5.66 -6.85
N SER A 65 -9.80 -6.21 -5.69
CA SER A 65 -10.10 -5.59 -4.39
C SER A 65 -9.21 -4.40 -4.09
N SER A 66 -7.99 -4.39 -4.64
CA SER A 66 -7.02 -3.29 -4.54
C SER A 66 -5.91 -3.45 -5.58
N VAL A 67 -5.23 -2.35 -5.87
CA VAL A 67 -4.10 -2.32 -6.81
C VAL A 67 -2.89 -1.68 -6.15
N LEU A 68 -1.74 -2.35 -6.22
CA LEU A 68 -0.45 -1.82 -5.80
C LEU A 68 0.38 -1.49 -7.03
N VAL A 69 0.92 -0.29 -7.11
CA VAL A 69 1.69 0.20 -8.26
C VAL A 69 3.08 0.63 -7.82
N SER A 70 4.12 0.02 -8.41
CA SER A 70 5.52 0.41 -8.20
C SER A 70 6.35 0.01 -9.42
N ALA A 71 6.36 0.86 -10.46
CA ALA A 71 7.00 0.57 -11.75
C ALA A 71 8.47 1.04 -11.85
N GLY A 72 9.05 1.47 -10.74
CA GLY A 72 10.45 1.95 -10.67
C GLY A 72 10.64 3.40 -11.16
N ARG A 73 9.80 3.90 -12.07
CA ARG A 73 9.77 5.28 -12.55
C ARG A 73 8.42 5.90 -12.23
N ASP A 74 8.42 7.13 -11.71
CA ASP A 74 7.21 7.84 -11.28
C ASP A 74 6.25 8.12 -12.44
N ASP A 75 6.79 8.50 -13.61
CA ASP A 75 5.99 8.75 -14.82
C ASP A 75 5.22 7.49 -15.26
N THR A 76 5.89 6.34 -15.23
CA THR A 76 5.27 5.05 -15.56
C THR A 76 4.23 4.66 -14.49
N SER A 77 4.55 4.84 -13.21
CA SER A 77 3.61 4.58 -12.11
C SER A 77 2.35 5.43 -12.24
N ILE A 78 2.49 6.73 -12.53
CA ILE A 78 1.36 7.65 -12.71
C ILE A 78 0.51 7.26 -13.93
N LEU A 79 1.15 6.89 -15.05
CA LEU A 79 0.43 6.41 -16.23
C LEU A 79 -0.38 5.15 -15.93
N ILE A 80 0.20 4.20 -15.20
CA ILE A 80 -0.50 2.99 -14.75
C ILE A 80 -1.71 3.37 -13.89
N VAL A 81 -1.56 4.30 -12.93
CA VAL A 81 -2.68 4.78 -12.09
C VAL A 81 -3.80 5.35 -12.94
N LEU A 82 -3.49 6.19 -13.95
CA LEU A 82 -4.48 6.74 -14.87
C LEU A 82 -5.22 5.63 -15.63
N THR A 83 -4.49 4.67 -16.18
CA THR A 83 -5.06 3.54 -16.93
C THR A 83 -5.95 2.68 -16.03
N VAL A 84 -5.49 2.34 -14.82
CA VAL A 84 -6.30 1.60 -13.85
C VAL A 84 -7.56 2.38 -13.49
N ARG A 85 -7.47 3.67 -13.23
CA ARG A 85 -8.62 4.51 -12.85
C ARG A 85 -9.64 4.63 -13.98
N HIS A 86 -9.17 4.65 -15.24
CA HIS A 86 -10.03 4.62 -16.40
C HIS A 86 -10.85 3.31 -16.48
N LEU A 87 -10.20 2.18 -16.31
CA LEU A 87 -10.82 0.84 -16.45
C LEU A 87 -11.56 0.37 -15.18
N ALA A 88 -11.18 0.89 -14.02
CA ALA A 88 -11.72 0.49 -12.72
C ALA A 88 -11.89 1.72 -11.80
N PRO A 89 -12.94 2.54 -12.00
CA PRO A 89 -13.10 3.83 -11.32
C PRO A 89 -13.12 3.76 -9.79
N GLU A 90 -13.57 2.67 -9.21
CA GLU A 90 -13.77 2.53 -7.77
C GLU A 90 -12.68 1.70 -7.06
N VAL A 91 -11.78 1.07 -7.81
CA VAL A 91 -10.77 0.19 -7.18
C VAL A 91 -9.79 1.02 -6.34
N PRO A 92 -9.48 0.63 -5.09
CA PRO A 92 -8.45 1.29 -4.30
C PRO A 92 -7.06 1.11 -4.91
N ILE A 93 -6.33 2.24 -5.10
CA ILE A 93 -5.00 2.25 -5.70
C ILE A 93 -4.00 2.81 -4.70
N SER A 94 -2.96 2.05 -4.38
CA SER A 94 -1.78 2.51 -3.67
C SER A 94 -0.59 2.55 -4.63
N VAL A 95 0.12 3.68 -4.67
CA VAL A 95 1.22 3.89 -5.61
C VAL A 95 2.48 4.39 -4.89
N VAL A 96 3.62 3.89 -5.34
CA VAL A 96 4.94 4.39 -4.94
C VAL A 96 5.39 5.45 -5.94
N VAL A 97 5.81 6.61 -5.40
CA VAL A 97 6.51 7.67 -6.14
C VAL A 97 7.72 8.13 -5.34
N ASN A 98 8.82 8.43 -6.01
CA ASN A 98 10.08 8.78 -5.36
C ASN A 98 10.30 10.30 -5.28
N ALA A 99 9.85 11.06 -6.27
CA ALA A 99 9.97 12.51 -6.28
C ALA A 99 8.76 13.14 -5.55
N HIS A 100 9.06 14.12 -4.68
CA HIS A 100 8.03 14.82 -3.90
C HIS A 100 7.00 15.53 -4.80
N ASP A 101 7.44 16.13 -5.89
CA ASP A 101 6.58 16.84 -6.82
C ASP A 101 5.56 15.92 -7.52
N ASN A 102 5.88 14.63 -7.63
CA ASN A 102 5.02 13.62 -8.23
C ASN A 102 3.92 13.11 -7.29
N GLU A 103 3.99 13.36 -5.98
CA GLU A 103 2.97 12.94 -5.03
C GLU A 103 1.60 13.55 -5.35
N LEU A 104 1.57 14.86 -5.66
CA LEU A 104 0.33 15.54 -6.03
C LEU A 104 -0.22 15.01 -7.37
N LEU A 105 0.66 14.79 -8.35
CA LEU A 105 0.27 14.27 -9.66
C LEU A 105 -0.32 12.85 -9.54
N ALA A 106 0.27 11.99 -8.73
CA ALA A 106 -0.24 10.66 -8.48
C ALA A 106 -1.64 10.69 -7.82
N ARG A 107 -1.88 11.60 -6.87
CA ARG A 107 -3.22 11.81 -6.28
C ARG A 107 -4.22 12.33 -7.31
N GLN A 108 -3.85 13.29 -8.14
CA GLN A 108 -4.69 13.81 -9.22
C GLN A 108 -4.99 12.76 -10.30
N ALA A 109 -4.06 11.83 -10.54
CA ALA A 109 -4.28 10.67 -11.40
C ALA A 109 -5.29 9.68 -10.81
N GLY A 110 -5.68 9.81 -9.54
CA GLY A 110 -6.68 9.00 -8.88
C GLY A 110 -6.13 7.95 -7.91
N ALA A 111 -4.87 8.03 -7.49
CA ALA A 111 -4.36 7.17 -6.42
C ALA A 111 -5.01 7.53 -5.07
N ASN A 112 -5.46 6.51 -4.35
CA ASN A 112 -6.01 6.66 -3.00
C ASN A 112 -4.90 6.86 -1.98
N ASN A 113 -3.82 6.09 -2.10
CA ASN A 113 -2.65 6.17 -1.24
C ASN A 113 -1.40 6.41 -2.09
N VAL A 114 -0.63 7.43 -1.72
CA VAL A 114 0.65 7.75 -2.35
C VAL A 114 1.75 7.60 -1.31
N ILE A 115 2.70 6.72 -1.57
CA ILE A 115 3.81 6.40 -0.68
C ILE A 115 5.09 6.92 -1.32
N ASN A 116 5.83 7.74 -0.57
CA ASN A 116 7.15 8.21 -0.97
C ASN A 116 8.20 7.55 -0.05
N PRO A 117 8.87 6.48 -0.48
CA PRO A 117 9.84 5.77 0.34
C PRO A 117 11.08 6.62 0.66
N VAL A 118 11.50 7.47 -0.26
CA VAL A 118 12.66 8.34 -0.07
C VAL A 118 12.42 9.30 1.09
N ARG A 119 11.25 9.95 1.10
CA ARG A 119 10.86 10.84 2.20
C ARG A 119 10.72 10.09 3.52
N PHE A 120 10.07 8.93 3.50
CA PHE A 120 9.88 8.12 4.70
C PHE A 120 11.21 7.66 5.29
N THR A 121 12.12 7.16 4.45
CA THR A 121 13.48 6.77 4.86
C THR A 121 14.25 7.95 5.42
N GLY A 122 14.16 9.14 4.80
CA GLY A 122 14.78 10.36 5.31
C GLY A 122 14.30 10.75 6.73
N LEU A 123 12.99 10.62 6.99
CA LEU A 123 12.43 10.86 8.33
C LEU A 123 12.96 9.84 9.36
N LEU A 124 13.06 8.56 8.97
CA LEU A 124 13.61 7.51 9.83
C LEU A 124 15.08 7.75 10.16
N LEU A 125 15.88 8.09 9.15
CA LEU A 125 17.30 8.41 9.35
C LEU A 125 17.49 9.61 10.28
N ALA A 126 16.73 10.67 10.07
CA ALA A 126 16.80 11.85 10.95
C ALA A 126 16.36 11.52 12.39
N GLY A 127 15.30 10.70 12.54
CA GLY A 127 14.82 10.24 13.85
C GLY A 127 15.83 9.37 14.60
N SER A 128 16.55 8.50 13.90
CA SER A 128 17.52 7.58 14.50
C SER A 128 18.72 8.28 15.13
N VAL A 129 19.02 9.52 14.72
CA VAL A 129 20.10 10.34 15.34
C VAL A 129 19.81 10.63 16.82
N LYS A 130 18.54 10.78 17.20
CA LYS A 130 18.14 11.10 18.58
C LYS A 130 17.55 9.90 19.34
N GLY A 131 17.18 8.85 18.65
CA GLY A 131 16.55 7.66 19.23
C GLY A 131 16.94 6.39 18.47
N ALA A 132 17.89 5.63 18.99
CA ALA A 132 18.45 4.45 18.34
C ALA A 132 17.41 3.38 17.98
N HIS A 133 16.24 3.36 18.65
CA HIS A 133 15.21 2.33 18.47
C HIS A 133 13.97 2.81 17.69
N ILE A 134 13.99 4.03 17.13
CA ILE A 134 12.82 4.56 16.40
C ILE A 134 12.52 3.73 15.14
N ALA A 135 13.57 3.37 14.39
CA ALA A 135 13.41 2.56 13.18
C ALA A 135 12.86 1.16 13.49
N ASP A 136 13.39 0.51 14.54
CA ASP A 136 12.93 -0.80 14.99
C ASP A 136 11.46 -0.78 15.41
N TYR A 137 11.07 0.26 16.18
CA TYR A 137 9.69 0.42 16.62
C TYR A 137 8.71 0.65 15.47
N LEU A 138 9.11 1.44 14.47
CA LEU A 138 8.26 1.70 13.29
C LEU A 138 8.17 0.46 12.38
N SER A 139 9.25 -0.30 12.26
CA SER A 139 9.22 -1.59 11.56
C SER A 139 8.29 -2.58 12.26
N ASP A 140 8.32 -2.64 13.58
CA ASP A 140 7.44 -3.48 14.40
C ASP A 140 5.96 -3.09 14.19
N LEU A 141 5.65 -1.79 14.13
CA LEU A 141 4.29 -1.30 13.89
C LEU A 141 3.77 -1.59 12.46
N ALA A 142 4.66 -1.61 11.48
CA ALA A 142 4.29 -1.79 10.08
C ALA A 142 4.16 -3.27 9.69
N GLY A 143 4.97 -4.17 10.29
CA GLY A 143 5.03 -5.57 9.93
C GLY A 143 4.05 -6.46 10.70
N VAL A 144 3.63 -7.55 10.09
CA VAL A 144 2.73 -8.56 10.71
C VAL A 144 3.42 -9.33 11.85
N SER A 145 4.73 -9.48 11.77
CA SER A 145 5.55 -10.16 12.78
C SER A 145 5.88 -9.28 13.99
N GLY A 146 5.50 -8.00 13.95
CA GLY A 146 5.74 -7.04 15.01
C GLY A 146 5.03 -7.39 16.32
N LYS A 147 5.68 -7.05 17.45
CA LYS A 147 5.09 -7.23 18.80
C LYS A 147 3.94 -6.26 19.05
N VAL A 148 3.92 -5.14 18.35
CA VAL A 148 2.87 -4.11 18.39
C VAL A 148 2.39 -3.91 16.97
N GLN A 149 1.09 -4.00 16.74
CA GLN A 149 0.50 -3.86 15.41
C GLN A 149 -0.35 -2.61 15.32
N LEU A 150 -0.24 -1.89 14.21
CA LEU A 150 -1.16 -0.81 13.86
C LEU A 150 -2.33 -1.40 13.08
N VAL A 151 -3.54 -1.29 13.64
CA VAL A 151 -4.77 -1.81 13.04
C VAL A 151 -5.74 -0.69 12.76
N GLU A 152 -6.20 -0.58 11.52
CA GLU A 152 -7.33 0.27 11.15
C GLU A 152 -8.58 -0.60 11.00
N ARG A 153 -9.66 -0.19 11.65
CA ARG A 153 -10.96 -0.88 11.58
C ARG A 153 -12.13 0.08 11.61
N ALA A 154 -13.25 -0.34 11.10
CA ALA A 154 -14.48 0.41 11.24
C ALA A 154 -14.91 0.52 12.71
N VAL A 155 -15.46 1.69 13.08
CA VAL A 155 -16.08 1.91 14.40
C VAL A 155 -17.36 1.05 14.48
N ARG A 156 -17.52 0.31 15.58
CA ARG A 156 -18.72 -0.51 15.81
C ARG A 156 -19.88 0.35 16.27
N ALA A 157 -21.10 -0.15 16.08
CA ALA A 157 -22.32 0.58 16.46
C ALA A 157 -22.38 0.90 17.97
N ASP A 158 -21.88 0.02 18.82
CA ASP A 158 -21.82 0.17 20.29
C ASP A 158 -20.70 1.13 20.77
N GLU A 159 -19.83 1.54 19.87
CA GLU A 159 -18.70 2.45 20.12
C GLU A 159 -19.05 3.90 19.78
N ILE A 160 -20.14 4.13 19.05
CA ILE A 160 -20.54 5.49 18.64
C ILE A 160 -20.87 6.33 19.88
N GLY A 161 -20.28 7.52 19.94
CA GLY A 161 -20.44 8.45 21.06
C GLY A 161 -19.48 8.23 22.23
N ARG A 162 -18.60 7.23 22.17
CA ARG A 162 -17.54 7.04 23.16
C ARG A 162 -16.27 7.79 22.78
N SER A 163 -15.48 8.17 23.78
CA SER A 163 -14.15 8.75 23.54
C SER A 163 -13.16 7.67 23.07
N ILE A 164 -12.12 8.09 22.35
CA ILE A 164 -11.04 7.19 21.87
C ILE A 164 -10.48 6.30 23.00
N ASP A 165 -10.28 6.88 24.19
CA ASP A 165 -9.74 6.15 25.36
C ASP A 165 -10.67 5.01 25.83
N GLN A 166 -11.97 5.13 25.59
CA GLN A 166 -12.98 4.13 25.95
C GLN A 166 -13.12 3.02 24.91
N LEU A 167 -12.54 3.22 23.71
CA LEU A 167 -12.59 2.23 22.60
C LEU A 167 -11.51 1.15 22.68
N ALA A 168 -10.61 1.27 23.64
CA ALA A 168 -9.40 0.45 23.75
C ALA A 168 -9.63 -0.86 24.52
N SER A 169 -10.43 -1.77 23.97
CA SER A 169 -10.40 -3.18 24.44
C SER A 169 -9.18 -3.89 23.81
N GLY A 170 -8.04 -3.89 24.51
CA GLY A 170 -6.82 -4.59 24.09
C GLY A 170 -5.82 -3.80 23.27
N GLY A 171 -5.97 -2.49 23.15
CA GLY A 171 -5.04 -1.60 22.43
C GLY A 171 -5.25 -0.13 22.80
N GLN A 172 -4.47 0.75 22.23
CA GLN A 172 -4.61 2.20 22.42
C GLN A 172 -5.16 2.81 21.12
N GLY A 173 -6.28 3.54 21.22
CA GLY A 173 -6.80 4.34 20.11
C GLY A 173 -5.88 5.52 19.83
N LEU A 174 -5.39 5.63 18.60
CA LEU A 174 -4.47 6.70 18.20
C LEU A 174 -5.19 7.81 17.43
N ARG A 175 -6.14 7.44 16.57
CA ARG A 175 -6.80 8.36 15.65
C ARG A 175 -8.13 7.80 15.16
N VAL A 176 -9.11 8.68 14.94
CA VAL A 176 -10.37 8.35 14.26
C VAL A 176 -10.43 9.14 12.95
N TYR A 177 -10.91 8.50 11.91
CA TYR A 177 -11.24 9.18 10.65
C TYR A 177 -12.75 9.35 10.53
N ARG A 178 -13.20 10.59 10.33
CA ARG A 178 -14.61 10.93 10.09
C ARG A 178 -14.73 11.65 8.75
N ALA A 179 -15.45 11.06 7.82
CA ALA A 179 -15.56 11.58 6.44
C ALA A 179 -14.20 11.91 5.80
N GLY A 180 -13.19 11.06 6.03
CA GLY A 180 -11.83 11.25 5.52
C GLY A 180 -10.95 12.24 6.31
N HIS A 181 -11.49 12.91 7.33
CA HIS A 181 -10.71 13.84 8.17
C HIS A 181 -10.21 13.13 9.44
N PRO A 182 -8.91 13.20 9.73
CA PRO A 182 -8.34 12.62 10.93
C PRO A 182 -8.70 13.46 12.16
N ILE A 183 -9.08 12.79 13.25
CA ILE A 183 -9.29 13.36 14.58
C ILE A 183 -8.34 12.61 15.51
N GLY A 184 -7.40 13.32 16.13
CA GLY A 184 -6.42 12.72 17.04
C GLY A 184 -6.90 12.71 18.50
N PHE A 185 -6.20 12.00 19.36
CA PHE A 185 -6.47 11.98 20.81
C PHE A 185 -6.15 13.33 21.52
N TRP A 186 -5.51 14.23 20.79
CA TRP A 186 -5.19 15.60 21.27
C TRP A 186 -6.24 16.64 20.86
N GLU A 187 -7.30 16.27 20.14
CA GLU A 187 -8.46 17.10 19.77
C GLU A 187 -9.69 16.70 20.59
#